data_91e71fb5c95fb4008ff0748eb981598f
#
_entry.id   91e71fb5c95fb4008ff0748eb981598f
#
_cell.length_a   1.000
_cell.length_b   1.000
_cell.length_c   1.000
_cell.angle_alpha   90.00
_cell.angle_beta   90.00
_cell.angle_gamma   90.00
#
_symmetry.space_group_name_H-M   'P 1'
#
loop_
_entity.id
_entity.type
_entity.pdbx_description
1 polymer ?
#
loop_
_entity_poly.entity_id
_entity_poly.type
_entity_poly.pdbx_seq_one_letter_code
_entity_poly.pdbx_strand_id
1 'polypeptide(L)'
;MMTLASDFGSPYPAAMRGVICARTDARIVDVTHEFPRQDVRAAAFWLREVLPYFPPATHCVVVDPGVGTDRAAVVVEAGDHCLVAPDNGVVVPVARRLADATGDHEDDETEGFDVWEYEYADSEMASSTFHGRDLFAPAAAAVHDADAPGDLERCVRTDEWVDLRFPDPEIEEGRAVGEILVVDDFGNAVTNVPGEVVGGLDPVRVDGEEVPVRAAYAELDAGDRLVTVGSHGNVELAVNRSRGDRAFGVTVGDRVVLDW
;
A
#
# COMPACT_ATOMS: atom_id res chain seq x y z
N MET A 1 5.48 15.24 -11.85
CA MET A 1 6.44 14.39 -11.08
C MET A 1 5.99 12.94 -11.19
N MET A 2 6.95 12.02 -11.23
CA MET A 2 6.64 10.58 -11.20
C MET A 2 7.26 9.91 -9.98
N THR A 3 6.63 8.88 -9.45
CA THR A 3 7.25 8.01 -8.44
C THR A 3 7.36 6.58 -8.92
N LEU A 4 8.33 5.84 -8.40
CA LEU A 4 8.52 4.42 -8.68
C LEU A 4 8.49 3.61 -7.39
N ALA A 5 7.74 2.52 -7.40
CA ALA A 5 7.67 1.55 -6.32
C ALA A 5 7.65 0.12 -6.87
N SER A 6 8.43 -0.79 -6.29
CA SER A 6 8.45 -2.20 -6.71
C SER A 6 9.03 -3.11 -5.63
N ASP A 7 9.04 -4.41 -5.90
CA ASP A 7 9.65 -5.46 -5.08
C ASP A 7 10.92 -6.07 -5.69
N PHE A 8 11.48 -5.43 -6.74
CA PHE A 8 12.54 -6.02 -7.56
C PHE A 8 13.93 -6.03 -6.92
N GLY A 9 14.18 -5.10 -5.97
CA GLY A 9 15.54 -4.81 -5.53
C GLY A 9 16.41 -4.22 -6.67
N SER A 10 17.67 -3.99 -6.41
CA SER A 10 18.62 -3.50 -7.40
C SER A 10 19.12 -4.65 -8.34
N PRO A 11 19.37 -4.44 -9.65
CA PRO A 11 19.43 -3.16 -10.37
C PRO A 11 18.20 -2.87 -11.25
N TYR A 12 17.17 -3.71 -11.23
CA TYR A 12 16.04 -3.65 -12.18
C TYR A 12 15.33 -2.29 -12.27
N PRO A 13 15.09 -1.56 -11.18
CA PRO A 13 14.44 -0.24 -11.23
C PRO A 13 15.21 0.79 -12.05
N ALA A 14 16.53 0.64 -12.17
CA ALA A 14 17.34 1.53 -13.00
C ALA A 14 16.99 1.44 -14.50
N ALA A 15 16.59 0.25 -14.97
CA ALA A 15 16.14 0.07 -16.35
C ALA A 15 14.77 0.76 -16.58
N MET A 16 13.83 0.64 -15.63
CA MET A 16 12.56 1.35 -15.68
C MET A 16 12.76 2.86 -15.73
N ARG A 17 13.63 3.37 -14.87
CA ARG A 17 13.99 4.79 -14.81
C ARG A 17 14.59 5.27 -16.13
N GLY A 18 15.50 4.50 -16.73
CA GLY A 18 16.07 4.79 -18.04
C GLY A 18 15.03 4.86 -19.15
N VAL A 19 14.03 3.98 -19.12
CA VAL A 19 12.91 3.97 -20.06
C VAL A 19 12.02 5.21 -19.90
N ILE A 20 11.74 5.64 -18.67
CA ILE A 20 10.97 6.85 -18.40
C ILE A 20 11.74 8.10 -18.86
N CYS A 21 13.02 8.22 -18.45
CA CYS A 21 13.86 9.37 -18.84
C CYS A 21 14.05 9.52 -20.36
N ALA A 22 13.89 8.45 -21.13
CA ALA A 22 13.94 8.51 -22.59
C ALA A 22 12.64 9.00 -23.23
N ARG A 23 11.56 9.16 -22.44
CA ARG A 23 10.20 9.52 -22.92
C ARG A 23 9.69 10.85 -22.38
N THR A 24 10.03 11.18 -21.16
CA THR A 24 9.56 12.40 -20.50
C THR A 24 10.68 13.04 -19.66
N ASP A 25 10.60 14.35 -19.47
CA ASP A 25 11.49 15.13 -18.59
C ASP A 25 11.01 15.15 -17.12
N ALA A 26 10.09 14.27 -16.77
CA ALA A 26 9.53 14.19 -15.43
C ALA A 26 10.62 13.99 -14.35
N ARG A 27 10.48 14.70 -13.22
CA ARG A 27 11.26 14.39 -12.04
C ARG A 27 10.81 13.02 -11.49
N ILE A 28 11.73 12.07 -11.38
CA ILE A 28 11.47 10.73 -10.84
C ILE A 28 11.97 10.65 -9.40
N VAL A 29 11.13 10.12 -8.51
CA VAL A 29 11.45 9.84 -7.10
C VAL A 29 11.12 8.37 -6.81
N ASP A 30 12.06 7.63 -6.24
CA ASP A 30 11.76 6.29 -5.75
C ASP A 30 11.03 6.37 -4.41
N VAL A 31 9.93 5.64 -4.30
CA VAL A 31 9.28 5.36 -3.02
C VAL A 31 10.06 4.26 -2.31
N THR A 32 10.09 3.08 -2.94
CA THR A 32 10.90 1.94 -2.52
C THR A 32 10.98 0.89 -3.63
N HIS A 33 12.01 0.05 -3.59
CA HIS A 33 12.14 -1.15 -4.42
C HIS A 33 12.35 -2.41 -3.58
N GLU A 34 12.04 -2.31 -2.29
CA GLU A 34 12.31 -3.33 -1.28
C GLU A 34 11.02 -3.82 -0.61
N PHE A 35 9.85 -3.69 -1.27
CA PHE A 35 8.68 -4.40 -0.79
C PHE A 35 8.96 -5.91 -0.69
N PRO A 36 8.33 -6.61 0.27
CA PRO A 36 8.43 -8.06 0.32
C PRO A 36 8.06 -8.65 -1.04
N ARG A 37 8.89 -9.56 -1.56
CA ARG A 37 8.74 -10.08 -2.92
C ARG A 37 7.38 -10.73 -3.12
N GLN A 38 6.68 -10.29 -4.18
CA GLN A 38 5.37 -10.81 -4.59
C GLN A 38 4.26 -10.65 -3.54
N ASP A 39 4.49 -9.87 -2.49
CA ASP A 39 3.51 -9.59 -1.46
C ASP A 39 2.70 -8.32 -1.81
N VAL A 40 1.65 -8.53 -2.60
CA VAL A 40 0.74 -7.47 -3.03
C VAL A 40 0.08 -6.78 -1.84
N ARG A 41 -0.28 -7.55 -0.79
CA ARG A 41 -0.99 -7.03 0.38
C ARG A 41 -0.11 -6.12 1.23
N ALA A 42 1.13 -6.53 1.51
CA ALA A 42 2.09 -5.69 2.23
C ALA A 42 2.42 -4.42 1.45
N ALA A 43 2.64 -4.53 0.13
CA ALA A 43 2.88 -3.38 -0.72
C ALA A 43 1.69 -2.41 -0.72
N ALA A 44 0.45 -2.92 -0.84
CA ALA A 44 -0.76 -2.10 -0.80
C ALA A 44 -0.92 -1.35 0.52
N PHE A 45 -0.60 -1.99 1.66
CA PHE A 45 -0.60 -1.34 2.97
C PHE A 45 0.37 -0.16 3.00
N TRP A 46 1.64 -0.39 2.66
CA TRP A 46 2.65 0.65 2.73
C TRP A 46 2.42 1.78 1.72
N LEU A 47 1.93 1.47 0.52
CA LEU A 47 1.56 2.49 -0.46
C LEU A 47 0.44 3.39 0.07
N ARG A 48 -0.58 2.79 0.71
CA ARG A 48 -1.67 3.54 1.37
C ARG A 48 -1.15 4.51 2.42
N GLU A 49 -0.10 4.12 3.17
CA GLU A 49 0.46 4.94 4.24
C GLU A 49 1.47 5.99 3.74
N VAL A 50 2.11 5.77 2.60
CA VAL A 50 3.24 6.61 2.15
C VAL A 50 2.86 7.57 1.02
N LEU A 51 2.07 7.13 0.02
CA LEU A 51 1.80 7.97 -1.16
C LEU A 51 1.01 9.25 -0.86
N PRO A 52 0.12 9.33 0.14
CA PRO A 52 -0.56 10.58 0.48
C PRO A 52 0.36 11.72 0.95
N TYR A 53 1.62 11.43 1.27
CA TYR A 53 2.63 12.47 1.58
C TYR A 53 3.29 13.08 0.34
N PHE A 54 3.07 12.49 -0.83
CA PHE A 54 3.57 13.06 -2.09
C PHE A 54 2.60 14.11 -2.63
N PRO A 55 3.11 15.19 -3.27
CA PRO A 55 2.24 16.07 -4.04
C PRO A 55 1.69 15.33 -5.27
N PRO A 56 0.68 15.90 -5.97
CA PRO A 56 0.13 15.33 -7.19
C PRO A 56 1.18 14.73 -8.12
N ALA A 57 1.03 13.46 -8.49
CA ALA A 57 2.03 12.71 -9.22
C ALA A 57 1.45 11.51 -9.98
N THR A 58 2.21 11.04 -10.97
CA THR A 58 1.99 9.72 -11.57
C THR A 58 2.85 8.69 -10.85
N HIS A 59 2.21 7.69 -10.24
CA HIS A 59 2.84 6.63 -9.47
C HIS A 59 2.93 5.36 -10.32
N CYS A 60 4.14 4.90 -10.64
CA CYS A 60 4.37 3.62 -11.27
C CYS A 60 4.68 2.57 -10.20
N VAL A 61 3.74 1.66 -9.98
CA VAL A 61 3.83 0.62 -8.94
C VAL A 61 3.89 -0.75 -9.61
N VAL A 62 4.94 -1.52 -9.35
CA VAL A 62 5.12 -2.83 -9.96
C VAL A 62 5.49 -3.87 -8.90
N VAL A 63 4.46 -4.48 -8.32
CA VAL A 63 4.54 -5.71 -7.51
C VAL A 63 3.62 -6.70 -8.19
N ASP A 64 4.18 -7.59 -9.01
CA ASP A 64 3.41 -8.45 -9.90
C ASP A 64 3.80 -9.93 -9.81
N PRO A 65 3.14 -10.71 -8.91
CA PRO A 65 3.30 -12.17 -8.87
C PRO A 65 2.83 -12.88 -10.14
N GLY A 66 2.04 -12.19 -10.97
CA GLY A 66 1.47 -12.72 -12.21
C GLY A 66 2.18 -12.23 -13.48
N VAL A 67 3.42 -11.76 -13.42
CA VAL A 67 4.18 -11.33 -14.59
C VAL A 67 4.24 -12.43 -15.66
N GLY A 68 3.97 -12.07 -16.93
CA GLY A 68 3.93 -13.02 -18.04
C GLY A 68 2.63 -13.82 -18.18
N THR A 69 1.57 -13.44 -17.48
CA THR A 69 0.19 -13.92 -17.69
C THR A 69 -0.65 -12.85 -18.40
N ASP A 70 -1.90 -13.18 -18.73
CA ASP A 70 -2.89 -12.25 -19.33
C ASP A 70 -3.43 -11.20 -18.33
N ARG A 71 -2.68 -10.90 -17.26
CA ARG A 71 -3.10 -9.89 -16.28
C ARG A 71 -3.12 -8.50 -16.91
N ALA A 72 -4.24 -7.81 -16.76
CA ALA A 72 -4.40 -6.44 -17.22
C ALA A 72 -3.42 -5.47 -16.52
N ALA A 73 -3.07 -4.41 -17.20
CA ALA A 73 -2.45 -3.23 -16.62
C ALA A 73 -3.53 -2.17 -16.40
N VAL A 74 -3.54 -1.53 -15.23
CA VAL A 74 -4.53 -0.50 -14.90
C VAL A 74 -3.89 0.85 -14.66
N VAL A 75 -4.64 1.87 -14.99
CA VAL A 75 -4.42 3.26 -14.59
C VAL A 75 -5.57 3.65 -13.69
N VAL A 76 -5.27 4.06 -12.47
CA VAL A 76 -6.27 4.52 -11.51
C VAL A 76 -6.08 6.02 -11.30
N GLU A 77 -7.13 6.79 -11.58
CA GLU A 77 -7.16 8.24 -11.38
C GLU A 77 -7.90 8.53 -10.07
N ALA A 78 -7.18 9.05 -9.08
CA ALA A 78 -7.68 9.30 -7.72
C ALA A 78 -7.29 10.70 -7.26
N GLY A 79 -8.25 11.63 -7.22
CA GLY A 79 -7.97 13.05 -7.04
C GLY A 79 -6.99 13.55 -8.12
N ASP A 80 -5.96 14.28 -7.68
CA ASP A 80 -4.91 14.80 -8.59
C ASP A 80 -3.78 13.78 -8.87
N HIS A 81 -3.97 12.50 -8.55
CA HIS A 81 -2.97 11.46 -8.70
C HIS A 81 -3.40 10.41 -9.75
N CYS A 82 -2.42 9.90 -10.51
CA CYS A 82 -2.58 8.74 -11.36
C CYS A 82 -1.70 7.60 -10.87
N LEU A 83 -2.23 6.37 -10.79
CA LEU A 83 -1.50 5.19 -10.37
C LEU A 83 -1.49 4.16 -11.52
N VAL A 84 -0.31 3.77 -11.96
CA VAL A 84 -0.13 2.78 -13.05
C VAL A 84 0.44 1.51 -12.44
N ALA A 85 -0.30 0.40 -12.55
CA ALA A 85 0.00 -0.84 -11.85
C ALA A 85 -0.56 -2.08 -12.54
N PRO A 86 -0.10 -3.30 -12.19
CA PRO A 86 -0.81 -4.53 -12.54
C PRO A 86 -2.19 -4.57 -11.87
N ASP A 87 -3.19 -5.11 -12.55
CA ASP A 87 -4.52 -5.33 -11.99
C ASP A 87 -4.52 -6.49 -10.99
N ASN A 88 -4.05 -6.21 -9.80
CA ASN A 88 -4.01 -7.14 -8.67
C ASN A 88 -4.43 -6.48 -7.35
N GLY A 89 -4.98 -5.29 -7.45
CA GLY A 89 -5.48 -4.53 -6.30
C GLY A 89 -4.41 -3.75 -5.52
N VAL A 90 -3.13 -3.82 -5.90
CA VAL A 90 -2.02 -3.24 -5.12
C VAL A 90 -2.16 -1.73 -4.88
N VAL A 91 -2.78 -1.00 -5.80
CA VAL A 91 -2.98 0.46 -5.70
C VAL A 91 -4.38 0.86 -5.21
N VAL A 92 -5.31 -0.08 -5.10
CA VAL A 92 -6.71 0.22 -4.75
C VAL A 92 -6.87 0.83 -3.35
N PRO A 93 -6.22 0.32 -2.28
CA PRO A 93 -6.32 0.93 -0.95
C PRO A 93 -5.78 2.36 -0.89
N VAL A 94 -4.73 2.68 -1.63
CA VAL A 94 -4.22 4.06 -1.67
C VAL A 94 -5.07 4.95 -2.56
N ALA A 95 -5.65 4.42 -3.65
CA ALA A 95 -6.57 5.19 -4.50
C ALA A 95 -7.77 5.69 -3.69
N ARG A 96 -8.40 4.83 -2.86
CA ARG A 96 -9.46 5.25 -1.93
C ARG A 96 -9.01 6.38 -1.01
N ARG A 97 -7.86 6.21 -0.37
CA ARG A 97 -7.33 7.22 0.57
C ARG A 97 -7.00 8.55 -0.09
N LEU A 98 -6.54 8.55 -1.34
CA LEU A 98 -6.27 9.76 -2.11
C LEU A 98 -7.56 10.45 -2.55
N ALA A 99 -8.57 9.66 -2.95
CA ALA A 99 -9.89 10.16 -3.30
C ALA A 99 -10.60 10.80 -2.09
N ASP A 100 -10.60 10.13 -0.93
CA ASP A 100 -11.18 10.65 0.32
C ASP A 100 -10.57 11.99 0.73
N ALA A 101 -9.29 12.20 0.48
CA ALA A 101 -8.57 13.43 0.83
C ALA A 101 -9.02 14.65 0.01
N THR A 102 -9.61 14.46 -1.17
CA THR A 102 -10.12 15.56 -2.02
C THR A 102 -11.52 16.01 -1.62
N GLY A 103 -12.29 15.19 -0.89
CA GLY A 103 -13.61 15.55 -0.34
C GLY A 103 -14.70 15.75 -1.40
N ASP A 104 -14.48 15.36 -2.64
CA ASP A 104 -15.38 15.61 -3.77
C ASP A 104 -16.54 14.58 -3.89
N HIS A 105 -16.71 13.70 -2.89
CA HIS A 105 -17.72 12.64 -2.97
C HIS A 105 -18.91 12.95 -2.04
N GLU A 106 -20.00 13.42 -2.62
CA GLU A 106 -21.30 13.60 -1.93
C GLU A 106 -22.12 12.30 -1.89
N ASP A 107 -21.75 11.25 -2.64
CA ASP A 107 -22.48 9.99 -2.74
C ASP A 107 -21.66 8.81 -2.23
N ASP A 108 -22.19 8.11 -1.23
CA ASP A 108 -21.66 6.91 -0.56
C ASP A 108 -21.56 5.66 -1.51
N GLU A 109 -22.04 5.79 -2.76
CA GLU A 109 -22.08 4.70 -3.75
C GLU A 109 -20.91 4.70 -4.76
N THR A 110 -20.05 5.75 -4.76
CA THR A 110 -18.91 5.84 -5.69
C THR A 110 -17.59 5.65 -4.96
N GLU A 111 -16.70 4.83 -5.53
CA GLU A 111 -15.34 4.57 -4.99
C GLU A 111 -14.44 5.82 -4.95
N GLY A 112 -14.88 6.92 -5.56
CA GLY A 112 -14.16 8.19 -5.58
C GLY A 112 -12.95 8.23 -6.50
N PHE A 113 -12.73 7.21 -7.28
CA PHE A 113 -11.66 7.13 -8.29
C PHE A 113 -12.17 6.45 -9.57
N ASP A 114 -11.52 6.73 -10.68
CA ASP A 114 -11.77 6.11 -11.96
C ASP A 114 -10.69 5.09 -12.32
N VAL A 115 -11.09 4.00 -12.98
CA VAL A 115 -10.17 2.93 -13.40
C VAL A 115 -10.20 2.78 -14.91
N TRP A 116 -9.02 2.66 -15.50
CA TRP A 116 -8.79 2.48 -16.92
C TRP A 116 -7.93 1.24 -17.12
N GLU A 117 -8.34 0.34 -18.04
CA GLU A 117 -7.45 -0.69 -18.54
C GLU A 117 -6.48 -0.06 -19.53
N TYR A 118 -5.18 -0.33 -19.37
CA TYR A 118 -4.17 0.10 -20.33
C TYR A 118 -3.90 -1.01 -21.32
N GLU A 119 -4.40 -0.85 -22.55
CA GLU A 119 -4.24 -1.81 -23.64
C GLU A 119 -2.79 -1.87 -24.14
N TYR A 120 -2.27 -3.08 -24.27
CA TYR A 120 -0.94 -3.36 -24.81
C TYR A 120 -0.94 -4.66 -25.61
N ALA A 121 0.04 -4.83 -26.49
CA ALA A 121 0.21 -6.08 -27.23
C ALA A 121 1.49 -6.78 -26.76
N ASP A 122 1.43 -8.09 -26.57
CA ASP A 122 2.60 -8.91 -26.20
C ASP A 122 3.77 -8.76 -27.17
N SER A 123 3.47 -8.52 -28.46
CA SER A 123 4.49 -8.29 -29.49
C SER A 123 5.29 -7.00 -29.29
N GLU A 124 4.85 -6.09 -28.43
CA GLU A 124 5.55 -4.84 -28.09
C GLU A 124 6.54 -5.06 -26.95
N MET A 125 6.43 -6.19 -26.24
CA MET A 125 7.30 -6.53 -25.12
C MET A 125 8.66 -7.08 -25.62
N ALA A 126 9.75 -6.53 -25.10
CA ALA A 126 11.07 -7.08 -25.33
C ALA A 126 11.32 -8.37 -24.50
N SER A 127 10.56 -8.57 -23.43
CA SER A 127 10.68 -9.72 -22.54
C SER A 127 9.34 -10.01 -21.83
N SER A 128 8.96 -11.28 -21.76
CA SER A 128 7.78 -11.75 -21.00
C SER A 128 8.00 -11.78 -19.47
N THR A 129 9.21 -11.46 -19.00
CA THR A 129 9.56 -11.55 -17.56
C THR A 129 9.89 -10.20 -16.94
N PHE A 130 9.82 -9.09 -17.70
CA PHE A 130 10.11 -7.77 -17.17
C PHE A 130 9.10 -6.71 -17.65
N HIS A 131 7.84 -6.92 -17.34
CA HIS A 131 6.76 -5.97 -17.65
C HIS A 131 6.99 -4.61 -17.00
N GLY A 132 7.68 -4.53 -15.87
CA GLY A 132 8.07 -3.25 -15.26
C GLY A 132 8.77 -2.31 -16.22
N ARG A 133 9.73 -2.83 -17.01
CA ARG A 133 10.47 -2.06 -18.01
C ARG A 133 9.70 -1.89 -19.32
N ASP A 134 9.03 -2.95 -19.78
CA ASP A 134 8.52 -3.01 -21.15
C ASP A 134 7.06 -2.50 -21.27
N LEU A 135 6.30 -2.55 -20.15
CA LEU A 135 4.91 -2.12 -20.09
C LEU A 135 4.70 -0.95 -19.11
N PHE A 136 4.95 -1.16 -17.81
CA PHE A 136 4.54 -0.20 -16.79
C PHE A 136 5.33 1.12 -16.84
N ALA A 137 6.63 1.08 -17.09
CA ALA A 137 7.44 2.31 -17.21
C ALA A 137 7.05 3.16 -18.44
N PRO A 138 6.87 2.59 -19.65
CA PRO A 138 6.31 3.34 -20.80
C PRO A 138 4.91 3.86 -20.58
N ALA A 139 4.02 3.04 -19.99
CA ALA A 139 2.64 3.44 -19.71
C ALA A 139 2.58 4.62 -18.72
N ALA A 140 3.34 4.54 -17.63
CA ALA A 140 3.41 5.60 -16.63
C ALA A 140 3.97 6.91 -17.21
N ALA A 141 4.95 6.85 -18.14
CA ALA A 141 5.43 8.04 -18.83
C ALA A 141 4.37 8.65 -19.76
N ALA A 142 3.61 7.82 -20.48
CA ALA A 142 2.52 8.28 -21.34
C ALA A 142 1.39 8.93 -20.53
N VAL A 143 0.99 8.30 -19.40
CA VAL A 143 -0.03 8.84 -18.49
C VAL A 143 0.45 10.17 -17.86
N HIS A 144 1.73 10.27 -17.55
CA HIS A 144 2.30 11.50 -16.97
C HIS A 144 2.23 12.69 -17.92
N ASP A 145 2.43 12.46 -19.22
CA ASP A 145 2.48 13.51 -20.23
C ASP A 145 1.09 13.83 -20.82
N ALA A 146 0.05 13.03 -20.50
CA ALA A 146 -1.33 13.30 -20.88
C ALA A 146 -2.01 14.26 -19.87
N ASP A 147 -3.02 15.00 -20.34
CA ASP A 147 -3.85 15.83 -19.46
C ASP A 147 -4.77 14.97 -18.57
N ALA A 148 -5.29 13.84 -19.11
CA ALA A 148 -6.06 12.83 -18.39
C ALA A 148 -5.83 11.43 -19.00
N PRO A 149 -6.01 10.33 -18.22
CA PRO A 149 -5.90 8.97 -18.77
C PRO A 149 -6.81 8.73 -19.96
N GLY A 150 -8.04 9.28 -19.95
CA GLY A 150 -9.01 9.15 -21.04
C GLY A 150 -8.61 9.79 -22.36
N ASP A 151 -7.57 10.63 -22.41
CA ASP A 151 -7.02 11.21 -23.64
C ASP A 151 -6.08 10.25 -24.37
N LEU A 152 -5.68 9.17 -23.72
CA LEU A 152 -4.83 8.14 -24.31
C LEU A 152 -5.69 7.07 -24.99
N GLU A 153 -5.45 6.83 -26.30
CA GLU A 153 -6.16 5.79 -27.06
C GLU A 153 -6.04 4.37 -26.43
N ARG A 154 -5.00 4.16 -25.63
CA ARG A 154 -4.72 2.89 -24.93
C ARG A 154 -5.40 2.77 -23.58
N CYS A 155 -6.02 3.81 -23.06
CA CYS A 155 -6.74 3.79 -21.81
C CYS A 155 -8.24 3.61 -22.08
N VAL A 156 -8.78 2.46 -21.75
CA VAL A 156 -10.20 2.15 -21.88
C VAL A 156 -10.81 2.12 -20.48
N ARG A 157 -11.81 2.98 -20.24
CA ARG A 157 -12.48 3.01 -18.92
C ARG A 157 -13.11 1.65 -18.63
N THR A 158 -12.93 1.16 -17.41
CA THR A 158 -13.45 -0.14 -16.98
C THR A 158 -14.09 -0.05 -15.60
N ASP A 159 -15.14 -0.87 -15.40
CA ASP A 159 -15.77 -1.09 -14.10
C ASP A 159 -15.35 -2.46 -13.51
N GLU A 160 -14.41 -3.15 -14.16
CA GLU A 160 -13.90 -4.46 -13.74
C GLU A 160 -12.43 -4.33 -13.36
N TRP A 161 -12.10 -4.53 -12.08
CA TRP A 161 -10.72 -4.57 -11.54
C TRP A 161 -10.66 -5.42 -10.28
N VAL A 162 -9.45 -5.81 -9.87
CA VAL A 162 -9.24 -6.53 -8.61
C VAL A 162 -9.36 -5.57 -7.44
N ASP A 163 -10.45 -5.70 -6.67
CA ASP A 163 -10.73 -4.89 -5.48
C ASP A 163 -10.05 -5.48 -4.23
N LEU A 164 -8.87 -4.96 -3.88
CA LEU A 164 -8.21 -5.32 -2.64
C LEU A 164 -8.71 -4.42 -1.51
N ARG A 165 -9.25 -5.04 -0.46
CA ARG A 165 -9.65 -4.38 0.79
C ARG A 165 -8.94 -5.02 1.97
N PHE A 166 -8.58 -4.20 2.94
CA PHE A 166 -8.20 -4.70 4.26
C PHE A 166 -9.46 -4.98 5.07
N PRO A 167 -9.46 -6.02 5.90
CA PRO A 167 -10.62 -6.32 6.74
C PRO A 167 -10.85 -5.22 7.77
N ASP A 168 -12.10 -4.95 8.08
CA ASP A 168 -12.47 -4.08 9.18
C ASP A 168 -12.34 -4.83 10.51
N PRO A 169 -11.92 -4.17 11.60
CA PRO A 169 -11.92 -4.78 12.92
C PRO A 169 -13.34 -4.87 13.48
N GLU A 170 -13.61 -5.90 14.28
CA GLU A 170 -14.83 -5.99 15.09
C GLU A 170 -14.60 -5.24 16.40
N ILE A 171 -15.33 -4.13 16.63
CA ILE A 171 -15.18 -3.29 17.82
C ILE A 171 -16.49 -3.31 18.61
N GLU A 172 -16.40 -3.71 19.88
CA GLU A 172 -17.50 -3.75 20.84
C GLU A 172 -17.08 -3.02 22.14
N GLU A 173 -18.02 -2.80 23.06
CA GLU A 173 -17.72 -2.22 24.37
C GLU A 173 -16.75 -3.14 25.17
N GLY A 174 -15.56 -2.62 25.47
CA GLY A 174 -14.54 -3.37 26.22
C GLY A 174 -13.73 -4.38 25.41
N ARG A 175 -13.93 -4.45 24.09
CA ARG A 175 -13.27 -5.44 23.25
C ARG A 175 -13.09 -4.99 21.80
N ALA A 176 -11.93 -5.28 21.22
CA ALA A 176 -11.71 -5.21 19.79
C ALA A 176 -11.08 -6.52 19.28
N VAL A 177 -11.50 -6.93 18.09
CA VAL A 177 -10.93 -8.08 17.39
C VAL A 177 -10.42 -7.61 16.07
N GLY A 178 -9.12 -7.72 15.86
CA GLY A 178 -8.45 -7.32 14.64
C GLY A 178 -7.62 -8.43 14.02
N GLU A 179 -6.93 -8.06 12.96
CA GLU A 179 -5.99 -8.89 12.22
C GLU A 179 -4.64 -8.16 12.08
N ILE A 180 -3.54 -8.91 12.09
CA ILE A 180 -2.21 -8.36 11.79
C ILE A 180 -2.13 -8.11 10.29
N LEU A 181 -2.03 -6.85 9.91
CA LEU A 181 -1.96 -6.42 8.51
C LEU A 181 -0.56 -6.59 7.91
N VAL A 182 0.46 -6.14 8.64
CA VAL A 182 1.87 -6.23 8.28
C VAL A 182 2.74 -6.35 9.52
N VAL A 183 3.96 -6.85 9.32
CA VAL A 183 5.03 -6.74 10.31
C VAL A 183 6.13 -5.89 9.69
N ASP A 184 6.51 -4.80 10.34
CA ASP A 184 7.54 -3.90 9.86
C ASP A 184 8.96 -4.46 10.05
N ASP A 185 9.97 -3.78 9.51
CA ASP A 185 11.38 -4.22 9.61
C ASP A 185 11.91 -4.22 11.05
N PHE A 186 11.31 -3.43 11.95
CA PHE A 186 11.62 -3.44 13.38
C PHE A 186 10.98 -4.63 14.10
N GLY A 187 10.00 -5.28 13.47
CA GLY A 187 9.25 -6.40 14.03
C GLY A 187 7.98 -5.97 14.76
N ASN A 188 7.54 -4.73 14.62
CA ASN A 188 6.24 -4.32 15.15
C ASN A 188 5.13 -4.97 14.32
N ALA A 189 4.19 -5.61 15.00
CA ALA A 189 3.02 -6.21 14.36
C ALA A 189 1.88 -5.19 14.31
N VAL A 190 1.60 -4.70 13.12
CA VAL A 190 0.59 -3.66 12.87
C VAL A 190 -0.76 -4.31 12.65
N THR A 191 -1.76 -3.88 13.44
CA THR A 191 -3.13 -4.40 13.34
C THR A 191 -3.99 -3.52 12.43
N ASN A 192 -5.21 -3.97 12.11
CA ASN A 192 -6.25 -3.13 11.52
C ASN A 192 -7.08 -2.36 12.58
N VAL A 193 -6.80 -2.53 13.88
CA VAL A 193 -7.53 -1.84 14.94
C VAL A 193 -7.10 -0.37 14.98
N PRO A 194 -8.03 0.60 14.90
CA PRO A 194 -7.72 2.02 15.02
C PRO A 194 -7.11 2.36 16.38
N GLY A 195 -6.11 3.23 16.41
CA GLY A 195 -5.40 3.62 17.62
C GLY A 195 -6.27 4.30 18.68
N GLU A 196 -7.36 4.94 18.26
CA GLU A 196 -8.33 5.57 19.17
C GLU A 196 -8.99 4.58 20.14
N VAL A 197 -9.08 3.30 19.74
CA VAL A 197 -9.63 2.21 20.58
C VAL A 197 -8.84 2.04 21.87
N VAL A 198 -7.54 2.22 21.83
CA VAL A 198 -6.66 2.09 23.02
C VAL A 198 -6.34 3.42 23.70
N GLY A 199 -6.91 4.51 23.19
CA GLY A 199 -6.68 5.85 23.72
C GLY A 199 -7.13 6.01 25.18
N GLY A 200 -6.16 6.29 26.07
CA GLY A 200 -6.40 6.47 27.51
C GLY A 200 -6.53 5.17 28.32
N LEU A 201 -6.38 4.02 27.68
CA LEU A 201 -6.34 2.71 28.35
C LEU A 201 -4.92 2.40 28.82
N ASP A 202 -4.77 1.76 30.00
CA ASP A 202 -3.50 1.22 30.50
C ASP A 202 -3.74 0.39 31.77
N PRO A 203 -3.52 -0.93 31.75
CA PRO A 203 -3.16 -1.78 30.61
C PRO A 203 -4.36 -2.20 29.74
N VAL A 204 -4.07 -2.84 28.61
CA VAL A 204 -5.03 -3.65 27.85
C VAL A 204 -4.61 -5.12 27.91
N ARG A 205 -5.54 -6.03 27.60
CA ARG A 205 -5.20 -7.45 27.44
C ARG A 205 -5.11 -7.80 25.96
N VAL A 206 -3.97 -8.30 25.55
CA VAL A 206 -3.73 -8.85 24.22
C VAL A 206 -3.81 -10.36 24.32
N ASP A 207 -4.82 -10.96 23.70
CA ASP A 207 -5.11 -12.42 23.78
C ASP A 207 -5.12 -12.96 25.23
N GLY A 208 -5.64 -12.15 26.17
CA GLY A 208 -5.78 -12.48 27.59
C GLY A 208 -4.58 -12.12 28.47
N GLU A 209 -3.45 -11.69 27.93
CA GLU A 209 -2.29 -11.24 28.68
C GLU A 209 -2.28 -9.72 28.86
N GLU A 210 -2.03 -9.22 30.07
CA GLU A 210 -1.95 -7.79 30.34
C GLU A 210 -0.68 -7.20 29.73
N VAL A 211 -0.86 -6.13 28.93
CA VAL A 211 0.21 -5.42 28.22
C VAL A 211 0.02 -3.91 28.43
N PRO A 212 1.05 -3.17 28.85
CA PRO A 212 0.95 -1.73 29.03
C PRO A 212 0.76 -1.02 27.68
N VAL A 213 -0.07 0.05 27.68
CA VAL A 213 -0.21 0.97 26.55
C VAL A 213 0.73 2.14 26.76
N ARG A 214 1.61 2.42 25.80
CA ARG A 214 2.58 3.51 25.88
C ARG A 214 2.62 4.32 24.59
N ALA A 215 2.86 5.62 24.71
CA ALA A 215 3.01 6.51 23.58
C ALA A 215 4.34 6.32 22.84
N ALA A 216 5.37 5.84 23.55
CA ALA A 216 6.68 5.60 22.95
C ALA A 216 7.34 4.34 23.50
N TYR A 217 8.08 3.64 22.67
CA TYR A 217 8.81 2.41 23.05
C TYR A 217 9.75 2.61 24.23
N ALA A 218 10.39 3.79 24.29
CA ALA A 218 11.41 4.11 25.31
C ALA A 218 10.84 4.37 26.73
N GLU A 219 9.53 4.33 26.90
CA GLU A 219 8.89 4.44 28.23
C GLU A 219 8.98 3.16 29.05
N LEU A 220 9.42 2.07 28.44
CA LEU A 220 9.62 0.76 29.06
C LEU A 220 11.08 0.32 28.95
N ASP A 221 11.47 -0.67 29.74
CA ASP A 221 12.79 -1.27 29.66
C ASP A 221 12.98 -2.08 28.35
N ALA A 222 14.24 -2.27 27.96
CA ALA A 222 14.55 -3.05 26.76
C ALA A 222 14.09 -4.51 26.93
N GLY A 223 13.31 -5.00 25.99
CA GLY A 223 12.72 -6.34 26.00
C GLY A 223 11.28 -6.38 26.50
N ASP A 224 10.75 -5.29 27.05
CA ASP A 224 9.36 -5.24 27.48
C ASP A 224 8.39 -5.07 26.31
N ARG A 225 7.26 -5.77 26.39
CA ARG A 225 6.15 -5.69 25.44
C ARG A 225 5.30 -4.47 25.73
N LEU A 226 4.78 -3.85 24.67
CA LEU A 226 3.82 -2.76 24.74
C LEU A 226 2.80 -2.82 23.61
N VAL A 227 1.68 -2.22 23.85
CA VAL A 227 0.74 -1.76 22.83
C VAL A 227 1.00 -0.28 22.62
N THR A 228 1.07 0.14 21.36
CA THR A 228 1.22 1.56 21.00
C THR A 228 0.37 1.88 19.78
N VAL A 229 0.28 3.15 19.43
CA VAL A 229 -0.35 3.63 18.19
C VAL A 229 0.77 4.03 17.24
N GLY A 230 0.84 3.33 16.11
CA GLY A 230 1.83 3.63 15.07
C GLY A 230 1.55 4.95 14.35
N SER A 231 2.53 5.42 13.59
CA SER A 231 2.42 6.67 12.80
C SER A 231 1.32 6.61 11.73
N HIS A 232 0.87 5.43 11.36
CA HIS A 232 -0.25 5.16 10.44
C HIS A 232 -1.62 5.16 11.13
N GLY A 233 -1.66 5.40 12.48
CA GLY A 233 -2.91 5.49 13.24
C GLY A 233 -3.49 4.16 13.73
N ASN A 234 -2.85 3.03 13.42
CA ASN A 234 -3.28 1.70 13.87
C ASN A 234 -2.59 1.30 15.17
N VAL A 235 -3.22 0.39 15.92
CA VAL A 235 -2.62 -0.27 17.07
C VAL A 235 -1.46 -1.17 16.61
N GLU A 236 -0.32 -1.06 17.28
CA GLU A 236 0.86 -1.91 17.10
C GLU A 236 1.14 -2.75 18.34
N LEU A 237 1.51 -4.00 18.13
CA LEU A 237 2.09 -4.87 19.13
C LEU A 237 3.61 -4.82 19.00
N ALA A 238 4.29 -4.24 19.97
CA ALA A 238 5.70 -3.91 19.88
C ALA A 238 6.51 -4.37 21.12
N VAL A 239 7.83 -4.34 20.96
CA VAL A 239 8.77 -4.60 22.05
C VAL A 239 9.88 -3.55 22.00
N ASN A 240 10.18 -2.89 23.12
CA ASN A 240 11.28 -1.95 23.16
C ASN A 240 12.62 -2.63 22.82
N ARG A 241 13.26 -2.21 21.72
CA ARG A 241 14.55 -2.73 21.19
C ARG A 241 14.55 -4.22 20.83
N SER A 242 13.38 -4.78 20.51
CA SER A 242 13.26 -6.16 20.04
C SER A 242 12.03 -6.30 19.12
N ARG A 243 11.71 -7.53 18.72
CA ARG A 243 10.64 -7.81 17.75
C ARG A 243 9.33 -8.17 18.46
N GLY A 244 8.29 -7.38 18.18
CA GLY A 244 6.93 -7.60 18.68
C GLY A 244 6.30 -8.86 18.11
N ASP A 245 6.42 -9.10 16.79
CA ASP A 245 5.89 -10.28 16.13
C ASP A 245 6.28 -11.59 16.84
N ARG A 246 7.56 -11.69 17.23
CA ARG A 246 8.08 -12.87 17.93
C ARG A 246 7.64 -12.94 19.39
N ALA A 247 7.60 -11.80 20.06
CA ALA A 247 7.26 -11.75 21.48
C ALA A 247 5.77 -12.02 21.74
N PHE A 248 4.91 -11.62 20.80
CA PHE A 248 3.48 -11.92 20.83
C PHE A 248 3.14 -13.23 20.11
N GLY A 249 4.09 -13.80 19.34
CA GLY A 249 3.90 -15.04 18.61
C GLY A 249 2.89 -14.91 17.46
N VAL A 250 2.87 -13.75 16.79
CA VAL A 250 1.93 -13.42 15.73
C VAL A 250 2.62 -13.26 14.38
N THR A 251 1.86 -13.50 13.31
CA THR A 251 2.25 -13.31 11.91
C THR A 251 1.16 -12.56 11.15
N VAL A 252 1.47 -12.10 9.94
CA VAL A 252 0.48 -11.46 9.05
C VAL A 252 -0.70 -12.39 8.83
N GLY A 253 -1.92 -11.85 8.97
CA GLY A 253 -3.17 -12.57 8.84
C GLY A 253 -3.67 -13.20 10.16
N ASP A 254 -2.88 -13.20 11.22
CA ASP A 254 -3.33 -13.71 12.51
C ASP A 254 -4.35 -12.76 13.13
N ARG A 255 -5.34 -13.37 13.76
CA ARG A 255 -6.36 -12.69 14.55
C ARG A 255 -5.75 -12.28 15.89
N VAL A 256 -6.05 -11.07 16.35
CA VAL A 256 -5.67 -10.55 17.66
C VAL A 256 -6.88 -10.02 18.41
N VAL A 257 -6.95 -10.26 19.70
CA VAL A 257 -8.02 -9.78 20.58
C VAL A 257 -7.46 -8.79 21.58
N LEU A 258 -8.05 -7.62 21.65
CA LEU A 258 -7.78 -6.58 22.64
C LEU A 258 -9.00 -6.51 23.58
N ASP A 259 -8.81 -6.71 24.87
CA ASP A 259 -9.85 -6.53 25.90
C ASP A 259 -9.41 -5.44 26.91
N TRP A 260 -10.35 -4.62 27.41
CA TRP A 260 -10.08 -3.55 28.37
C TRP A 260 -11.20 -3.33 29.38
#